data_0a34aa254e8fd98dae4dadf20427a33d
#
_entry.id   0a34aa254e8fd98dae4dadf20427a33d
#
_cell.length_a   1.000
_cell.length_b   1.000
_cell.length_c   1.000
_cell.angle_alpha   90.00
_cell.angle_beta   90.00
_cell.angle_gamma   90.00
#
_symmetry.space_group_name_H-M   'P 1'
#
loop_
_entity.id
_entity.type
_entity.pdbx_description
1 polymer ?
#
loop_
_entity_poly.entity_id
_entity_poly.type
_entity_poly.pdbx_seq_one_letter_code
_entity_poly.pdbx_strand_id
1 'polypeptide(L)'
;SSHTGPLERELTQTNRFYPLPSELKQDDFLTTLFTPRNGIKELCDYLIELIKNISTIYRKEGEYNDIFNQLYRESLFQSHTKINRLYSLIESGELNIRTDTLKRLITKVLTSSNIPFHGEPAIGMQVMGVLETRNLDFRNLIILSLNEGQLPKSGGDSSFIPYNLRKAFGM
;
A
#
# COMPACT_ATOMS: atom_id res chain seq x y z
N SER A 1 -11.27 -5.43 16.87
CA SER A 1 -12.45 -4.91 16.15
C SER A 1 -13.74 -5.19 16.91
N SER A 2 -14.81 -4.47 16.59
CA SER A 2 -16.13 -4.64 17.23
C SER A 2 -16.72 -6.05 17.03
N HIS A 3 -16.40 -6.73 15.95
CA HIS A 3 -16.90 -8.08 15.62
C HIS A 3 -16.01 -9.20 16.12
N THR A 4 -14.70 -9.11 15.90
CA THR A 4 -13.76 -10.19 16.25
C THR A 4 -13.31 -10.16 17.70
N GLY A 5 -13.32 -9.02 18.37
CA GLY A 5 -12.86 -8.89 19.74
C GLY A 5 -13.71 -9.62 20.79
N PRO A 6 -15.04 -9.64 20.69
CA PRO A 6 -15.87 -10.44 21.57
C PRO A 6 -15.62 -11.95 21.40
N LEU A 7 -15.58 -12.43 20.15
CA LEU A 7 -15.32 -13.83 19.83
C LEU A 7 -13.94 -14.28 20.33
N GLU A 8 -12.91 -13.48 20.14
CA GLU A 8 -11.55 -13.79 20.60
C GLU A 8 -11.49 -13.89 22.12
N ARG A 9 -12.17 -13.00 22.84
CA ARG A 9 -12.26 -13.05 24.31
C ARG A 9 -12.98 -14.30 24.79
N GLU A 10 -14.12 -14.65 24.18
CA GLU A 10 -14.89 -15.83 24.52
C GLU A 10 -14.06 -17.11 24.32
N LEU A 11 -13.42 -17.27 23.17
CA LEU A 11 -12.58 -18.43 22.88
C LEU A 11 -11.37 -18.52 23.82
N THR A 12 -10.77 -17.39 24.18
CA THR A 12 -9.64 -17.35 25.12
C THR A 12 -10.07 -17.71 26.53
N GLN A 13 -11.20 -17.16 27.00
CA GLN A 13 -11.72 -17.44 28.34
C GLN A 13 -12.16 -18.89 28.52
N THR A 14 -12.73 -19.48 27.48
CA THR A 14 -13.18 -20.88 27.48
C THR A 14 -12.09 -21.89 27.15
N ASN A 15 -10.86 -21.41 26.83
CA ASN A 15 -9.73 -22.25 26.43
C ASN A 15 -10.06 -23.19 25.26
N ARG A 16 -10.90 -22.75 24.32
CA ARG A 16 -11.35 -23.53 23.17
C ARG A 16 -10.41 -23.36 21.99
N PHE A 17 -9.64 -24.40 21.71
CA PHE A 17 -8.73 -24.43 20.56
C PHE A 17 -9.39 -24.89 19.24
N TYR A 18 -10.54 -25.58 19.35
CA TYR A 18 -11.29 -26.12 18.21
C TYR A 18 -12.78 -25.74 18.32
N PRO A 19 -13.14 -24.47 18.00
CA PRO A 19 -14.52 -24.04 18.03
C PRO A 19 -15.33 -24.69 16.90
N LEU A 20 -16.60 -24.93 17.13
CA LEU A 20 -17.53 -25.39 16.11
C LEU A 20 -17.82 -24.27 15.09
N PRO A 21 -18.10 -24.59 13.81
CA PRO A 21 -18.45 -23.59 12.81
C PRO A 21 -19.63 -22.68 13.21
N SER A 22 -20.58 -23.20 13.98
CA SER A 22 -21.71 -22.44 14.52
C SER A 22 -21.31 -21.40 15.56
N GLU A 23 -20.26 -21.66 16.32
CA GLU A 23 -19.73 -20.74 17.34
C GLU A 23 -18.93 -19.60 16.72
N LEU A 24 -18.35 -19.81 15.53
CA LEU A 24 -17.61 -18.81 14.78
C LEU A 24 -18.51 -17.84 14.02
N LYS A 25 -19.73 -18.25 13.67
CA LYS A 25 -20.66 -17.50 12.81
C LYS A 25 -21.73 -16.77 13.63
N GLN A 26 -21.29 -15.91 14.54
CA GLN A 26 -22.18 -15.21 15.48
C GLN A 26 -22.90 -14.02 14.86
N ASP A 27 -22.34 -13.42 13.81
CA ASP A 27 -22.92 -12.32 13.05
C ASP A 27 -22.69 -12.46 11.55
N ASP A 28 -23.25 -11.57 10.74
CA ASP A 28 -23.14 -11.59 9.28
C ASP A 28 -21.68 -11.44 8.81
N PHE A 29 -20.90 -10.60 9.48
CA PHE A 29 -19.49 -10.40 9.16
C PHE A 29 -18.67 -11.66 9.45
N LEU A 30 -18.84 -12.24 10.64
CA LEU A 30 -18.18 -13.49 11.02
C LEU A 30 -18.65 -14.68 10.17
N THR A 31 -19.91 -14.69 9.77
CA THR A 31 -20.44 -15.68 8.81
C THR A 31 -19.74 -15.58 7.47
N THR A 32 -19.59 -14.38 6.93
CA THR A 32 -18.83 -14.14 5.70
C THR A 32 -17.37 -14.58 5.86
N LEU A 33 -16.73 -14.23 6.98
CA LEU A 33 -15.32 -14.50 7.26
C LEU A 33 -15.03 -16.03 7.35
N PHE A 34 -15.89 -16.79 8.04
CA PHE A 34 -15.66 -18.21 8.34
C PHE A 34 -16.39 -19.19 7.41
N THR A 35 -17.00 -18.72 6.34
CA THR A 35 -17.61 -19.60 5.35
C THR A 35 -16.55 -20.07 4.34
N PRO A 36 -16.27 -21.39 4.22
CA PRO A 36 -15.30 -21.90 3.25
C PRO A 36 -15.68 -21.57 1.81
N ARG A 37 -14.70 -21.23 0.99
CA ARG A 37 -14.85 -20.99 -0.45
C ARG A 37 -13.91 -21.90 -1.22
N ASN A 38 -14.43 -22.68 -2.15
CA ASN A 38 -13.67 -23.72 -2.85
C ASN A 38 -13.35 -23.32 -4.31
N GLY A 39 -14.07 -22.37 -4.87
CA GLY A 39 -13.89 -21.91 -6.25
C GLY A 39 -13.00 -20.68 -6.36
N ILE A 40 -12.35 -20.52 -7.52
CA ILE A 40 -11.51 -19.36 -7.82
C ILE A 40 -12.37 -18.07 -7.87
N LYS A 41 -13.51 -18.12 -8.54
CA LYS A 41 -14.47 -17.00 -8.59
C LYS A 41 -15.02 -16.68 -7.21
N GLU A 42 -15.47 -17.70 -6.48
CA GLU A 42 -15.97 -17.56 -5.10
C GLU A 42 -14.95 -16.94 -4.15
N LEU A 43 -13.65 -17.25 -4.33
CA LEU A 43 -12.59 -16.64 -3.53
C LEU A 43 -12.43 -15.15 -3.86
N CYS A 44 -12.52 -14.76 -5.12
CA CYS A 44 -12.45 -13.36 -5.51
C CYS A 44 -13.67 -12.57 -5.00
N ASP A 45 -14.88 -13.12 -5.16
CA ASP A 45 -16.12 -12.52 -4.65
C ASP A 45 -16.05 -12.34 -3.13
N TYR A 46 -15.58 -13.36 -2.42
CA TYR A 46 -15.36 -13.31 -0.99
C TYR A 46 -14.40 -12.19 -0.57
N LEU A 47 -13.26 -12.04 -1.24
CA LEU A 47 -12.29 -11.00 -0.93
C LEU A 47 -12.85 -9.60 -1.22
N ILE A 48 -13.60 -9.44 -2.30
CA ILE A 48 -14.27 -8.18 -2.64
C ILE A 48 -15.31 -7.82 -1.59
N GLU A 49 -16.12 -8.79 -1.16
CA GLU A 49 -17.14 -8.61 -0.13
C GLU A 49 -16.49 -8.26 1.22
N LEU A 50 -15.42 -8.97 1.60
CA LEU A 50 -14.67 -8.71 2.83
C LEU A 50 -14.10 -7.28 2.86
N ILE A 51 -13.48 -6.83 1.77
CA ILE A 51 -12.95 -5.46 1.66
C ILE A 51 -14.08 -4.42 1.78
N LYS A 52 -15.23 -4.65 1.15
CA LYS A 52 -16.40 -3.77 1.27
C LYS A 52 -16.90 -3.67 2.73
N ASN A 53 -17.01 -4.81 3.41
CA ASN A 53 -17.45 -4.87 4.79
C ASN A 53 -16.46 -4.12 5.71
N ILE A 54 -15.15 -4.34 5.57
CA ILE A 54 -14.13 -3.62 6.31
C ILE A 54 -14.22 -2.11 6.03
N SER A 55 -14.35 -1.71 4.76
CA SER A 55 -14.47 -0.30 4.37
C SER A 55 -15.68 0.38 5.02
N THR A 56 -16.79 -0.34 5.15
CA THR A 56 -18.02 0.18 5.78
C THR A 56 -17.83 0.43 7.28
N ILE A 57 -17.12 -0.47 7.98
CA ILE A 57 -16.78 -0.33 9.39
C ILE A 57 -15.90 0.91 9.61
N TYR A 58 -14.82 1.03 8.83
CA TYR A 58 -13.91 2.19 8.91
C TYR A 58 -14.58 3.53 8.58
N ARG A 59 -15.59 3.52 7.71
CA ARG A 59 -16.37 4.72 7.39
C ARG A 59 -17.23 5.20 8.57
N LYS A 60 -17.69 4.29 9.43
CA LYS A 60 -18.53 4.61 10.59
C LYS A 60 -17.72 5.04 11.83
N GLU A 61 -16.51 4.51 12.00
CA GLU A 61 -15.69 4.70 13.20
C GLU A 61 -14.65 5.83 13.09
N GLY A 62 -14.38 6.37 11.89
CA GLY A 62 -13.28 7.28 11.68
C GLY A 62 -13.64 8.75 11.63
N GLU A 63 -12.94 9.59 12.41
CA GLU A 63 -12.87 11.02 12.14
C GLU A 63 -12.29 11.27 10.74
N TYR A 64 -12.99 12.06 9.93
CA TYR A 64 -12.69 12.30 8.51
C TYR A 64 -11.32 12.93 8.22
N ASN A 65 -10.62 13.45 9.24
CA ASN A 65 -9.41 14.25 9.10
C ASN A 65 -8.11 13.56 9.53
N ASP A 66 -8.16 12.29 9.92
CA ASP A 66 -6.92 11.58 10.27
C ASP A 66 -6.23 11.04 9.01
N ILE A 67 -4.95 11.42 8.84
CA ILE A 67 -4.08 10.98 7.74
C ILE A 67 -4.01 9.45 7.65
N PHE A 68 -3.96 8.76 8.79
CA PHE A 68 -3.95 7.31 8.82
C PHE A 68 -5.24 6.70 8.29
N ASN A 69 -6.40 7.29 8.61
CA ASN A 69 -7.68 6.86 8.07
C ASN A 69 -7.77 7.06 6.56
N GLN A 70 -7.20 8.14 6.03
CA GLN A 70 -7.10 8.36 4.58
C GLN A 70 -6.22 7.28 3.92
N LEU A 71 -5.08 6.94 4.50
CA LEU A 71 -4.21 5.87 4.01
C LEU A 71 -4.90 4.50 4.03
N TYR A 72 -5.60 4.16 5.10
CA TYR A 72 -6.37 2.91 5.17
C TYR A 72 -7.45 2.84 4.10
N ARG A 73 -8.19 3.92 3.89
CA ARG A 73 -9.23 3.99 2.86
C ARG A 73 -8.64 3.84 1.46
N GLU A 74 -7.53 4.51 1.17
CA GLU A 74 -6.82 4.39 -0.10
C GLU A 74 -6.28 2.97 -0.30
N SER A 75 -5.73 2.34 0.75
CA SER A 75 -5.25 0.95 0.68
C SER A 75 -6.37 -0.04 0.38
N LEU A 76 -7.55 0.13 1.00
CA LEU A 76 -8.71 -0.69 0.73
C LEU A 76 -9.23 -0.48 -0.70
N PHE A 77 -9.27 0.77 -1.17
CA PHE A 77 -9.68 1.10 -2.53
C PHE A 77 -8.73 0.48 -3.58
N GLN A 78 -7.42 0.62 -3.39
CA GLN A 78 -6.42 0.03 -4.27
C GLN A 78 -6.51 -1.50 -4.28
N SER A 79 -6.68 -2.11 -3.10
CA SER A 79 -6.85 -3.56 -2.97
C SER A 79 -8.10 -4.04 -3.71
N HIS A 80 -9.23 -3.37 -3.51
CA HIS A 80 -10.48 -3.67 -4.21
C HIS A 80 -10.33 -3.58 -5.73
N THR A 81 -9.71 -2.49 -6.23
CA THR A 81 -9.50 -2.27 -7.66
C THR A 81 -8.66 -3.37 -8.29
N LYS A 82 -7.57 -3.78 -7.61
CA LYS A 82 -6.67 -4.82 -8.13
C LYS A 82 -7.29 -6.20 -8.10
N ILE A 83 -8.04 -6.54 -7.06
CA ILE A 83 -8.74 -7.83 -6.98
C ILE A 83 -9.86 -7.87 -8.04
N ASN A 84 -10.62 -6.80 -8.25
CA ASN A 84 -11.60 -6.73 -9.32
C ASN A 84 -10.98 -6.92 -10.71
N ARG A 85 -9.80 -6.35 -10.94
CA ARG A 85 -9.09 -6.56 -12.22
C ARG A 85 -8.69 -8.01 -12.42
N LEU A 86 -8.18 -8.67 -11.38
CA LEU A 86 -7.88 -10.11 -11.45
C LEU A 86 -9.15 -10.93 -11.68
N TYR A 87 -10.24 -10.58 -11.00
CA TYR A 87 -11.53 -11.23 -11.16
C TYR A 87 -12.03 -11.12 -12.61
N SER A 88 -11.97 -9.94 -13.22
CA SER A 88 -12.42 -9.75 -14.61
C SER A 88 -11.58 -10.57 -15.60
N LEU A 89 -10.27 -10.71 -15.39
CA LEU A 89 -9.40 -11.56 -16.23
C LEU A 89 -9.72 -13.06 -16.08
N ILE A 90 -10.13 -13.47 -14.90
CA ILE A 90 -10.58 -14.86 -14.65
C ILE A 90 -11.96 -15.10 -15.29
N GLU A 91 -12.84 -14.12 -15.19
CA GLU A 91 -14.20 -14.21 -15.75
C GLU A 91 -14.20 -14.21 -17.27
N SER A 92 -13.34 -13.39 -17.91
CA SER A 92 -13.17 -13.37 -19.37
C SER A 92 -12.47 -14.63 -19.91
N GLY A 93 -11.90 -15.48 -19.04
CA GLY A 93 -11.13 -16.67 -19.45
C GLY A 93 -9.70 -16.38 -19.89
N GLU A 94 -9.24 -15.12 -19.85
CA GLU A 94 -7.87 -14.74 -20.18
C GLU A 94 -6.86 -15.27 -19.14
N LEU A 95 -7.32 -15.47 -17.91
CA LEU A 95 -6.51 -16.00 -16.81
C LEU A 95 -7.09 -17.32 -16.29
N ASN A 96 -6.50 -18.43 -16.70
CA ASN A 96 -6.86 -19.77 -16.20
C ASN A 96 -5.75 -20.28 -15.28
N ILE A 97 -5.98 -20.22 -13.97
CA ILE A 97 -4.99 -20.57 -12.93
C ILE A 97 -5.62 -21.44 -11.83
N ARG A 98 -4.78 -22.10 -11.05
CA ARG A 98 -5.22 -22.87 -9.87
C ARG A 98 -5.40 -21.92 -8.67
N THR A 99 -6.20 -22.33 -7.70
CA THR A 99 -6.49 -21.56 -6.46
C THR A 99 -5.20 -21.15 -5.71
N ASP A 100 -4.22 -22.06 -5.62
CA ASP A 100 -2.94 -21.76 -4.94
C ASP A 100 -2.13 -20.68 -5.69
N THR A 101 -2.17 -20.73 -7.01
CA THR A 101 -1.53 -19.71 -7.85
C THR A 101 -2.23 -18.36 -7.70
N LEU A 102 -3.56 -18.35 -7.63
CA LEU A 102 -4.34 -17.14 -7.39
C LEU A 102 -3.99 -16.52 -6.05
N LYS A 103 -3.91 -17.30 -4.97
CA LYS A 103 -3.51 -16.80 -3.64
C LYS A 103 -2.14 -16.12 -3.67
N ARG A 104 -1.14 -16.76 -4.30
CA ARG A 104 0.21 -16.18 -4.48
C ARG A 104 0.17 -14.90 -5.31
N LEU A 105 -0.62 -14.89 -6.39
CA LEU A 105 -0.75 -13.74 -7.28
C LEU A 105 -1.38 -12.56 -6.55
N ILE A 106 -2.47 -12.78 -5.82
CA ILE A 106 -3.13 -11.74 -5.01
C ILE A 106 -2.13 -11.18 -3.99
N THR A 107 -1.45 -12.03 -3.23
CA THR A 107 -0.44 -11.60 -2.26
C THR A 107 0.64 -10.76 -2.94
N LYS A 108 1.18 -11.20 -4.08
CA LYS A 108 2.21 -10.47 -4.81
C LYS A 108 1.70 -9.12 -5.32
N VAL A 109 0.51 -9.07 -5.89
CA VAL A 109 -0.10 -7.83 -6.42
C VAL A 109 -0.38 -6.84 -5.31
N LEU A 110 -0.87 -7.28 -4.15
CA LEU A 110 -1.13 -6.42 -3.00
C LEU A 110 0.17 -5.92 -2.35
N THR A 111 1.16 -6.78 -2.14
CA THR A 111 2.44 -6.40 -1.52
C THR A 111 3.30 -5.51 -2.41
N SER A 112 3.20 -5.63 -3.73
CA SER A 112 3.90 -4.76 -4.69
C SER A 112 3.20 -3.41 -4.92
N SER A 113 2.05 -3.19 -4.28
CA SER A 113 1.29 -1.96 -4.46
C SER A 113 1.82 -0.86 -3.57
N ASN A 114 2.24 0.23 -4.17
CA ASN A 114 2.58 1.44 -3.44
C ASN A 114 1.35 2.33 -3.34
N ILE A 115 1.06 2.82 -2.15
CA ILE A 115 0.02 3.81 -1.93
C ILE A 115 0.70 5.16 -2.04
N PRO A 116 0.34 6.00 -3.04
CA PRO A 116 0.91 7.34 -3.12
C PRO A 116 0.47 8.13 -1.89
N PHE A 117 1.44 8.59 -1.14
CA PHE A 117 1.21 9.51 -0.04
C PHE A 117 1.07 10.90 -0.63
N HIS A 118 -0.16 11.39 -0.71
CA HIS A 118 -0.42 12.78 -1.06
C HIS A 118 -0.21 13.65 0.19
N GLY A 119 1.05 13.89 0.55
CA GLY A 119 1.38 14.99 1.45
C GLY A 119 1.21 16.29 0.67
N GLU A 120 0.57 17.29 1.25
CA GLU A 120 0.57 18.64 0.66
C GLU A 120 1.99 19.20 0.71
N PRO A 121 2.69 19.32 -0.43
CA PRO A 121 4.11 19.70 -0.46
C PRO A 121 4.35 21.18 -0.15
N ALA A 122 3.33 21.93 0.22
CA ALA A 122 3.42 23.39 0.39
C ALA A 122 3.41 23.87 1.85
N ILE A 123 3.15 23.02 2.84
CA ILE A 123 2.94 23.44 4.22
C ILE A 123 3.85 22.64 5.18
N GLY A 124 4.64 23.36 5.99
CA GLY A 124 5.46 22.77 7.04
C GLY A 124 6.89 22.38 6.59
N MET A 125 7.55 21.60 7.44
CA MET A 125 8.91 21.09 7.17
C MET A 125 8.84 19.90 6.22
N GLN A 126 9.63 19.95 5.16
CA GLN A 126 9.70 18.87 4.17
C GLN A 126 11.10 18.24 4.17
N VAL A 127 11.15 16.92 4.07
CA VAL A 127 12.39 16.16 3.91
C VAL A 127 12.41 15.61 2.50
N MET A 128 13.39 16.05 1.70
CA MET A 128 13.49 15.70 0.29
C MET A 128 14.89 15.21 -0.05
N GLY A 129 14.99 14.39 -1.08
CA GLY A 129 16.27 14.08 -1.70
C GLY A 129 16.78 15.25 -2.57
N VAL A 130 18.05 15.22 -2.94
CA VAL A 130 18.68 16.27 -3.75
C VAL A 130 18.03 16.41 -5.14
N LEU A 131 17.53 15.31 -5.70
CA LEU A 131 16.91 15.31 -7.03
C LEU A 131 15.52 15.92 -7.03
N GLU A 132 14.80 15.81 -5.93
CA GLU A 132 13.43 16.31 -5.74
C GLU A 132 13.41 17.82 -5.49
N THR A 133 14.55 18.44 -5.14
CA THR A 133 14.66 19.88 -4.88
C THR A 133 14.86 20.74 -6.13
N ARG A 134 14.87 20.11 -7.32
CA ARG A 134 15.09 20.85 -8.58
C ARG A 134 13.98 21.87 -8.84
N ASN A 135 14.38 23.10 -9.18
CA ASN A 135 13.50 24.24 -9.46
C ASN A 135 12.57 24.63 -8.29
N LEU A 136 12.97 24.32 -7.05
CA LEU A 136 12.26 24.76 -5.87
C LEU A 136 13.10 25.79 -5.11
N ASP A 137 12.46 26.92 -4.75
CA ASP A 137 13.05 27.95 -3.92
C ASP A 137 12.61 27.75 -2.46
N PHE A 138 13.58 27.79 -1.54
CA PHE A 138 13.33 27.58 -0.12
C PHE A 138 13.69 28.83 0.67
N ARG A 139 12.81 29.26 1.58
CA ARG A 139 13.13 30.35 2.52
C ARG A 139 14.17 29.91 3.56
N ASN A 140 14.06 28.67 4.02
CA ASN A 140 14.98 28.04 4.96
C ASN A 140 15.33 26.67 4.43
N LEU A 141 16.64 26.36 4.34
CA LEU A 141 17.14 25.08 3.83
C LEU A 141 18.15 24.51 4.82
N ILE A 142 17.96 23.26 5.19
CA ILE A 142 18.91 22.48 5.99
C ILE A 142 19.36 21.30 5.13
N ILE A 143 20.66 21.22 4.86
CA ILE A 143 21.23 20.13 4.08
C ILE A 143 22.03 19.24 5.04
N LEU A 144 21.66 17.96 5.07
CA LEU A 144 22.34 16.93 5.86
C LEU A 144 23.33 16.15 4.98
N SER A 145 24.41 15.66 5.61
CA SER A 145 25.44 14.84 4.94
C SER A 145 26.14 15.56 3.78
N LEU A 146 26.31 16.88 3.90
CA LEU A 146 27.08 17.69 2.96
C LEU A 146 28.58 17.47 3.18
N ASN A 147 29.09 16.36 2.67
CA ASN A 147 30.50 16.00 2.79
C ASN A 147 31.27 16.41 1.53
N GLU A 148 32.51 16.90 1.72
CA GLU A 148 33.41 17.24 0.62
C GLU A 148 33.62 16.04 -0.32
N GLY A 149 33.53 16.26 -1.63
CA GLY A 149 33.64 15.22 -2.65
C GLY A 149 32.36 14.41 -2.89
N GLN A 150 31.32 14.55 -2.06
CA GLN A 150 30.01 13.92 -2.29
C GLN A 150 28.96 14.92 -2.75
N LEU A 151 28.93 16.12 -2.18
CA LEU A 151 28.06 17.20 -2.61
C LEU A 151 28.75 18.56 -2.42
N PRO A 152 28.96 19.38 -3.50
CA PRO A 152 28.76 19.02 -4.89
C PRO A 152 29.74 17.92 -5.31
N LYS A 153 29.26 16.92 -6.07
CA LYS A 153 30.15 15.97 -6.69
C LYS A 153 30.96 16.73 -7.74
N SER A 154 32.23 16.97 -7.46
CA SER A 154 33.18 17.44 -8.46
C SER A 154 33.28 16.34 -9.50
N GLY A 155 32.44 16.39 -10.50
CA GLY A 155 32.60 15.58 -11.69
C GLY A 155 33.95 15.98 -12.28
N GLY A 156 34.92 15.11 -12.17
CA GLY A 156 36.05 15.20 -13.04
C GLY A 156 35.52 15.04 -14.45
N ASP A 157 35.15 16.14 -15.08
CA ASP A 157 34.88 16.17 -16.49
C ASP A 157 36.16 15.71 -17.18
N SER A 158 36.23 14.44 -17.45
CA SER A 158 37.19 13.90 -18.43
C SER A 158 36.78 14.35 -19.83
N SER A 159 36.73 15.66 -20.02
CA SER A 159 36.63 16.23 -21.35
C SER A 159 37.92 15.91 -22.06
N PHE A 160 37.81 15.35 -23.26
CA PHE A 160 38.94 15.15 -24.17
C PHE A 160 39.71 16.43 -24.45
N ILE A 161 39.13 17.60 -24.18
CA ILE A 161 39.73 18.91 -24.34
C ILE A 161 40.24 19.38 -22.99
N PRO A 162 41.56 19.51 -22.77
CA PRO A 162 42.14 20.02 -21.53
C PRO A 162 41.60 21.40 -21.18
N TYR A 163 41.46 21.67 -19.88
CA TYR A 163 40.92 22.95 -19.37
C TYR A 163 41.59 24.18 -19.94
N ASN A 164 42.93 24.12 -20.13
CA ASN A 164 43.72 25.20 -20.70
C ASN A 164 43.31 25.55 -22.15
N LEU A 165 42.95 24.57 -22.96
CA LEU A 165 42.46 24.81 -24.32
C LEU A 165 41.03 25.34 -24.30
N ARG A 166 40.16 24.80 -23.43
CA ARG A 166 38.79 25.35 -23.30
C ARG A 166 38.80 26.80 -22.89
N LYS A 167 39.63 27.17 -21.92
CA LYS A 167 39.79 28.56 -21.49
C LYS A 167 40.34 29.49 -22.58
N ALA A 168 41.29 29.01 -23.39
CA ALA A 168 41.87 29.78 -24.45
C ALA A 168 40.88 30.05 -25.59
N PHE A 169 39.94 29.15 -25.86
CA PHE A 169 38.94 29.26 -26.92
C PHE A 169 37.57 29.70 -26.41
N GLY A 170 37.40 30.08 -25.14
CA GLY A 170 36.14 30.58 -24.56
C GLY A 170 35.05 29.50 -24.48
N MET A 171 35.41 28.22 -24.41
CA MET A 171 34.50 27.07 -24.28
C MET A 171 34.26 26.70 -22.82
#